data_b8a0d293a63268f93c1133f64320a806
#
_entry.id   b8a0d293a63268f93c1133f64320a806
#
_cell.length_a   1.000
_cell.length_b   1.000
_cell.length_c   1.000
_cell.angle_alpha   90.00
_cell.angle_beta   90.00
_cell.angle_gamma   90.00
#
_symmetry.space_group_name_H-M   'P 1'
#
loop_
_entity.id
_entity.type
_entity.pdbx_description
1 polymer ?
#
loop_
_entity_poly.entity_id
_entity_poly.type
_entity_poly.pdbx_seq_one_letter_code
_entity_poly.pdbx_strand_id
1 'polypeptide(L)'
;MNILMILTSHDQLGDTGKKTGFWLEEFAAPYYVFRDAGATITLASPKGGQPPLDPKSDAPDAQTPATERFKADTEANAQLAATHKLSEIDISAYDGVFYPGGHGPMWDLANDSDSIALIQDALAAEKPVAAVCHAPAALKNVKNADGTPLVKGKTVTGFSNSEEDAVGLSDIVPFLLEDTLKEQGGEYSRGDDWAVHVVEDGLLI
;
A
#
# COMPACT_ATOMS: atom_id res chain seq x y z
N MET A 1 10.89 -13.40 11.77
CA MET A 1 9.93 -12.31 11.56
C MET A 1 9.13 -12.64 10.32
N ASN A 2 7.80 -12.61 10.41
CA ASN A 2 6.88 -12.91 9.31
C ASN A 2 6.18 -11.63 8.91
N ILE A 3 6.35 -11.20 7.67
CA ILE A 3 5.76 -9.97 7.13
C ILE A 3 4.67 -10.32 6.11
N LEU A 4 3.51 -9.72 6.27
CA LEU A 4 2.45 -9.75 5.29
C LEU A 4 2.56 -8.51 4.40
N MET A 5 2.71 -8.70 3.10
CA MET A 5 2.63 -7.60 2.13
C MET A 5 1.31 -7.71 1.36
N ILE A 6 0.51 -6.65 1.36
CA ILE A 6 -0.83 -6.62 0.76
C ILE A 6 -0.82 -5.72 -0.47
N LEU A 7 -1.07 -6.31 -1.63
CA LEU A 7 -1.11 -5.63 -2.92
C LEU A 7 -2.55 -5.44 -3.39
N THR A 8 -2.76 -4.44 -4.26
CA THR A 8 -4.05 -4.23 -4.90
C THR A 8 -4.41 -5.34 -5.90
N SER A 9 -5.70 -5.57 -6.11
CA SER A 9 -6.24 -6.36 -7.22
C SER A 9 -6.94 -5.51 -8.28
N HIS A 10 -6.83 -4.17 -8.19
CA HIS A 10 -7.49 -3.22 -9.09
C HIS A 10 -6.57 -2.82 -10.23
N ASP A 11 -7.07 -2.87 -11.48
CA ASP A 11 -6.27 -2.70 -12.70
C ASP A 11 -6.74 -1.58 -13.64
N GLN A 12 -7.74 -0.79 -13.26
CA GLN A 12 -8.29 0.28 -14.10
C GLN A 12 -8.02 1.66 -13.49
N LEU A 13 -7.47 2.57 -14.28
CA LEU A 13 -7.24 3.95 -13.85
C LEU A 13 -8.51 4.78 -14.12
N GLY A 14 -9.49 4.67 -13.23
CA GLY A 14 -10.80 5.28 -13.43
C GLY A 14 -11.40 4.90 -14.79
N ASP A 15 -12.10 5.86 -15.41
CA ASP A 15 -12.74 5.68 -16.72
C ASP A 15 -11.82 6.09 -17.90
N THR A 16 -10.51 6.19 -17.67
CA THR A 16 -9.55 6.65 -18.70
C THR A 16 -9.26 5.61 -19.78
N GLY A 17 -9.64 4.35 -19.56
CA GLY A 17 -9.24 3.22 -20.39
C GLY A 17 -7.78 2.79 -20.22
N LYS A 18 -7.03 3.41 -19.32
CA LYS A 18 -5.64 3.06 -19.01
C LYS A 18 -5.60 2.06 -17.85
N LYS A 19 -4.51 1.27 -17.81
CA LYS A 19 -4.23 0.34 -16.72
C LYS A 19 -3.49 1.03 -15.58
N THR A 20 -3.67 0.48 -14.38
CA THR A 20 -2.94 0.78 -13.16
C THR A 20 -2.73 -0.53 -12.37
N GLY A 21 -2.24 -0.42 -11.16
CA GLY A 21 -1.99 -1.55 -10.27
C GLY A 21 -1.12 -1.12 -9.11
N PHE A 22 -0.28 -2.02 -8.61
CA PHE A 22 0.76 -1.68 -7.65
C PHE A 22 2.00 -1.08 -8.37
N TRP A 23 2.77 -0.27 -7.65
CA TRP A 23 4.03 0.30 -8.16
C TRP A 23 5.20 -0.66 -7.89
N LEU A 24 5.94 -1.03 -8.94
CA LEU A 24 6.95 -2.09 -8.87
C LEU A 24 8.05 -1.84 -7.82
N GLU A 25 8.62 -0.63 -7.81
CA GLU A 25 9.69 -0.26 -6.86
C GLU A 25 9.19 -0.31 -5.40
N GLU A 26 7.99 0.16 -5.15
CA GLU A 26 7.38 0.21 -3.81
C GLU A 26 7.02 -1.17 -3.25
N PHE A 27 6.98 -2.16 -4.11
CA PHE A 27 6.92 -3.56 -3.74
C PHE A 27 8.33 -4.17 -3.64
N ALA A 28 9.15 -4.03 -4.68
CA ALA A 28 10.42 -4.75 -4.80
C ALA A 28 11.46 -4.30 -3.76
N ALA A 29 11.59 -2.99 -3.52
CA ALA A 29 12.57 -2.48 -2.56
C ALA A 29 12.27 -2.94 -1.13
N PRO A 30 11.05 -2.74 -0.56
CA PRO A 30 10.72 -3.28 0.76
C PRO A 30 10.77 -4.80 0.83
N TYR A 31 10.35 -5.51 -0.23
CA TYR A 31 10.42 -6.96 -0.29
C TYR A 31 11.85 -7.45 -0.04
N TYR A 32 12.84 -6.87 -0.71
CA TYR A 32 14.23 -7.29 -0.52
C TYR A 32 14.84 -6.76 0.78
N VAL A 33 14.45 -5.60 1.26
CA VAL A 33 14.85 -5.13 2.60
C VAL A 33 14.43 -6.14 3.67
N PHE A 34 13.19 -6.59 3.65
CA PHE A 34 12.68 -7.59 4.59
C PHE A 34 13.34 -8.96 4.37
N ARG A 35 13.42 -9.44 3.13
CA ARG A 35 14.01 -10.73 2.81
C ARG A 35 15.47 -10.81 3.19
N ASP A 36 16.26 -9.78 2.90
CA ASP A 36 17.69 -9.72 3.21
C ASP A 36 17.93 -9.59 4.72
N ALA A 37 16.97 -9.04 5.48
CA ALA A 37 16.95 -9.06 6.94
C ALA A 37 16.51 -10.41 7.55
N GLY A 38 16.24 -11.43 6.71
CA GLY A 38 15.86 -12.77 7.16
C GLY A 38 14.38 -12.93 7.50
N ALA A 39 13.50 -12.01 7.05
CA ALA A 39 12.07 -12.18 7.22
C ALA A 39 11.50 -13.20 6.22
N THR A 40 10.47 -13.91 6.67
CA THR A 40 9.57 -14.65 5.78
C THR A 40 8.48 -13.71 5.30
N ILE A 41 8.27 -13.65 3.98
CA ILE A 41 7.28 -12.75 3.37
C ILE A 41 6.12 -13.58 2.82
N THR A 42 4.91 -13.18 3.15
CA THR A 42 3.68 -13.68 2.54
C THR A 42 3.05 -12.55 1.72
N LEU A 43 2.63 -12.85 0.50
CA LEU A 43 1.95 -11.91 -0.37
C LEU A 43 0.45 -12.22 -0.41
N ALA A 44 -0.36 -11.18 -0.25
CA ALA A 44 -1.81 -11.28 -0.33
C ALA A 44 -2.40 -10.15 -1.16
N SER A 45 -3.60 -10.35 -1.67
CA SER A 45 -4.38 -9.34 -2.38
C SER A 45 -5.88 -9.63 -2.25
N PRO A 46 -6.79 -8.67 -2.46
CA PRO A 46 -8.23 -8.90 -2.31
C PRO A 46 -8.75 -10.13 -3.06
N LYS A 47 -8.30 -10.35 -4.28
CA LYS A 47 -8.77 -11.47 -5.14
C LYS A 47 -7.86 -12.69 -5.10
N GLY A 48 -6.65 -12.58 -4.55
CA GLY A 48 -5.60 -13.58 -4.70
C GLY A 48 -5.07 -13.67 -6.14
N GLY A 49 -4.09 -14.55 -6.36
CA GLY A 49 -3.46 -14.72 -7.67
C GLY A 49 -2.53 -13.57 -8.04
N GLN A 50 -2.39 -13.27 -9.32
CA GLN A 50 -1.47 -12.25 -9.83
C GLN A 50 -2.04 -10.84 -9.64
N PRO A 51 -1.44 -9.97 -8.81
CA PRO A 51 -1.81 -8.55 -8.73
C PRO A 51 -1.47 -7.81 -10.03
N PRO A 52 -2.26 -6.82 -10.44
CA PRO A 52 -1.95 -6.00 -11.59
C PRO A 52 -0.79 -5.04 -11.28
N LEU A 53 0.16 -4.96 -12.21
CA LEU A 53 1.28 -4.02 -12.17
C LEU A 53 0.91 -2.73 -12.88
N ASP A 54 1.21 -1.58 -12.29
CA ASP A 54 1.10 -0.31 -13.01
C ASP A 54 2.15 -0.26 -14.15
N PRO A 55 1.72 -0.12 -15.42
CA PRO A 55 2.65 -0.15 -16.55
C PRO A 55 3.73 0.92 -16.51
N LYS A 56 3.46 2.08 -15.89
CA LYS A 56 4.45 3.16 -15.74
C LYS A 56 5.59 2.75 -14.82
N SER A 57 5.31 1.95 -13.79
CA SER A 57 6.32 1.49 -12.85
C SER A 57 7.30 0.46 -13.45
N ASP A 58 6.92 -0.13 -14.60
CA ASP A 58 7.77 -1.06 -15.33
C ASP A 58 8.48 -0.43 -16.55
N ALA A 59 8.31 0.87 -16.78
CA ALA A 59 8.97 1.59 -17.84
C ALA A 59 10.51 1.60 -17.65
N PRO A 60 11.30 1.69 -18.73
CA PRO A 60 12.77 1.65 -18.64
C PRO A 60 13.38 2.71 -17.72
N ASP A 61 12.78 3.88 -17.65
CA ASP A 61 13.21 5.01 -16.82
C ASP A 61 12.76 4.89 -15.34
N ALA A 62 11.87 3.95 -15.03
CA ALA A 62 11.43 3.64 -13.68
C ALA A 62 12.21 2.48 -13.02
N GLN A 63 13.20 1.91 -13.71
CA GLN A 63 13.94 0.77 -13.19
C GLN A 63 14.94 1.18 -12.11
N THR A 64 15.06 0.32 -11.09
CA THR A 64 16.00 0.45 -9.98
C THR A 64 16.71 -0.89 -9.76
N PRO A 65 17.79 -0.94 -8.96
CA PRO A 65 18.42 -2.21 -8.61
C PRO A 65 17.44 -3.23 -7.98
N ALA A 66 16.45 -2.77 -7.21
CA ALA A 66 15.46 -3.66 -6.61
C ALA A 66 14.47 -4.22 -7.65
N THR A 67 13.98 -3.40 -8.59
CA THR A 67 13.09 -3.86 -9.66
C THR A 67 13.80 -4.81 -10.62
N GLU A 68 15.05 -4.53 -10.98
CA GLU A 68 15.86 -5.42 -11.80
C GLU A 68 16.12 -6.76 -11.10
N ARG A 69 16.45 -6.73 -9.80
CA ARG A 69 16.59 -7.94 -8.98
C ARG A 69 15.31 -8.75 -8.97
N PHE A 70 14.15 -8.09 -8.77
CA PHE A 70 12.86 -8.75 -8.76
C PHE A 70 12.55 -9.42 -10.11
N LYS A 71 12.78 -8.73 -11.22
CA LYS A 71 12.57 -9.29 -12.57
C LYS A 71 13.39 -10.55 -12.85
N ALA A 72 14.57 -10.65 -12.25
CA ALA A 72 15.45 -11.81 -12.38
C ALA A 72 15.15 -12.93 -11.37
N ASP A 73 14.36 -12.65 -10.32
CA ASP A 73 14.07 -13.59 -9.24
C ASP A 73 12.82 -14.43 -9.56
N THR A 74 13.02 -15.63 -10.07
CA THR A 74 11.92 -16.55 -10.47
C THR A 74 11.05 -16.98 -9.29
N GLU A 75 11.63 -17.11 -8.09
CA GLU A 75 10.89 -17.47 -6.87
C GLU A 75 9.97 -16.33 -6.43
N ALA A 76 10.48 -15.10 -6.37
CA ALA A 76 9.69 -13.92 -6.03
C ALA A 76 8.56 -13.68 -7.05
N ASN A 77 8.85 -13.86 -8.34
CA ASN A 77 7.83 -13.77 -9.40
C ASN A 77 6.74 -14.83 -9.25
N ALA A 78 7.12 -16.09 -8.94
CA ALA A 78 6.16 -17.16 -8.71
C ALA A 78 5.29 -16.88 -7.47
N GLN A 79 5.87 -16.33 -6.41
CA GLN A 79 5.16 -15.93 -5.20
C GLN A 79 4.15 -14.79 -5.51
N LEU A 80 4.57 -13.77 -6.29
CA LEU A 80 3.69 -12.68 -6.71
C LEU A 80 2.53 -13.17 -7.59
N ALA A 81 2.78 -14.14 -8.46
CA ALA A 81 1.75 -14.71 -9.33
C ALA A 81 0.68 -15.51 -8.57
N ALA A 82 0.93 -15.85 -7.31
CA ALA A 82 0.08 -16.73 -6.49
C ALA A 82 -0.19 -16.11 -5.11
N THR A 83 -0.55 -14.83 -5.05
CA THR A 83 -0.90 -14.19 -3.77
C THR A 83 -2.12 -14.87 -3.13
N HIS A 84 -2.14 -14.91 -1.80
CA HIS A 84 -3.29 -15.38 -1.04
C HIS A 84 -4.46 -14.38 -1.14
N LYS A 85 -5.70 -14.86 -0.99
CA LYS A 85 -6.84 -13.95 -0.80
C LYS A 85 -6.80 -13.36 0.59
N LEU A 86 -7.17 -12.06 0.72
CA LEU A 86 -7.24 -11.40 2.04
C LEU A 86 -8.17 -12.14 3.00
N SER A 87 -9.30 -12.65 2.52
CA SER A 87 -10.28 -13.42 3.32
C SER A 87 -9.72 -14.72 3.92
N GLU A 88 -8.56 -15.19 3.47
CA GLU A 88 -7.90 -16.42 3.94
C GLU A 88 -6.75 -16.13 4.92
N ILE A 89 -6.44 -14.86 5.17
CA ILE A 89 -5.32 -14.43 6.01
C ILE A 89 -5.71 -14.43 7.48
N ASP A 90 -4.92 -15.11 8.29
CA ASP A 90 -4.94 -14.99 9.76
C ASP A 90 -3.79 -14.08 10.20
N ILE A 91 -4.12 -12.87 10.65
CA ILE A 91 -3.13 -11.87 11.08
C ILE A 91 -2.28 -12.36 12.25
N SER A 92 -2.72 -13.33 13.03
CA SER A 92 -1.96 -13.87 14.15
C SER A 92 -0.61 -14.47 13.75
N ALA A 93 -0.50 -14.94 12.49
CA ALA A 93 0.70 -15.56 11.93
C ALA A 93 1.82 -14.56 11.56
N TYR A 94 1.53 -13.26 11.58
CA TYR A 94 2.46 -12.22 11.10
C TYR A 94 2.91 -11.28 12.22
N ASP A 95 4.08 -10.68 12.04
CA ASP A 95 4.68 -9.72 12.98
C ASP A 95 4.45 -8.27 12.53
N GLY A 96 4.05 -8.03 11.29
CA GLY A 96 3.74 -6.72 10.73
C GLY A 96 3.12 -6.82 9.34
N VAL A 97 2.51 -5.71 8.91
CA VAL A 97 1.84 -5.58 7.62
C VAL A 97 2.43 -4.41 6.83
N PHE A 98 2.65 -4.62 5.54
CA PHE A 98 3.13 -3.59 4.62
C PHE A 98 2.23 -3.51 3.39
N TYR A 99 1.84 -2.30 3.02
CA TYR A 99 1.03 -2.00 1.84
C TYR A 99 1.88 -1.26 0.80
N PRO A 100 2.35 -1.92 -0.27
CA PRO A 100 2.91 -1.24 -1.44
C PRO A 100 1.87 -0.32 -2.10
N GLY A 101 2.33 0.78 -2.69
CA GLY A 101 1.45 1.73 -3.34
C GLY A 101 1.21 1.44 -4.82
N GLY A 102 1.17 2.47 -5.62
CA GLY A 102 0.52 2.56 -6.91
C GLY A 102 -0.91 3.06 -6.73
N HIS A 103 -1.59 3.43 -7.82
CA HIS A 103 -2.94 4.01 -7.71
C HIS A 103 -4.04 2.99 -7.38
N GLY A 104 -3.85 1.70 -7.70
CA GLY A 104 -4.84 0.65 -7.48
C GLY A 104 -5.48 0.60 -6.08
N PRO A 105 -4.71 0.74 -4.98
CA PRO A 105 -5.21 0.75 -3.61
C PRO A 105 -6.35 1.74 -3.34
N MET A 106 -6.42 2.85 -4.07
CA MET A 106 -7.47 3.86 -3.91
C MET A 106 -8.86 3.36 -4.30
N TRP A 107 -8.94 2.38 -5.20
CA TRP A 107 -10.23 1.82 -5.65
C TRP A 107 -10.67 0.59 -4.86
N ASP A 108 -9.77 -0.33 -4.55
CA ASP A 108 -10.13 -1.56 -3.85
C ASP A 108 -9.79 -1.51 -2.35
N LEU A 109 -8.52 -1.40 -1.98
CA LEU A 109 -8.09 -1.51 -0.57
C LEU A 109 -8.71 -0.45 0.34
N ALA A 110 -9.02 0.73 -0.18
CA ALA A 110 -9.72 1.78 0.56
C ALA A 110 -11.11 1.37 1.07
N ASN A 111 -11.73 0.37 0.44
CA ASN A 111 -13.10 -0.06 0.74
C ASN A 111 -13.22 -1.58 1.02
N ASP A 112 -12.13 -2.32 0.90
CA ASP A 112 -12.12 -3.77 1.11
C ASP A 112 -12.30 -4.11 2.60
N SER A 113 -13.36 -4.87 2.91
CA SER A 113 -13.71 -5.20 4.29
C SER A 113 -12.67 -6.08 4.98
N ASP A 114 -12.02 -6.98 4.22
CA ASP A 114 -11.01 -7.88 4.77
C ASP A 114 -9.72 -7.10 5.06
N SER A 115 -9.32 -6.15 4.18
CA SER A 115 -8.20 -5.25 4.43
C SER A 115 -8.44 -4.37 5.67
N ILE A 116 -9.64 -3.79 5.80
CA ILE A 116 -10.02 -2.97 6.95
C ILE A 116 -9.94 -3.78 8.24
N ALA A 117 -10.49 -4.99 8.26
CA ALA A 117 -10.44 -5.88 9.41
C ALA A 117 -9.00 -6.29 9.77
N LEU A 118 -8.19 -6.64 8.77
CA LEU A 118 -6.78 -6.99 8.98
C LEU A 118 -5.96 -5.84 9.60
N ILE A 119 -6.20 -4.60 9.19
CA ILE A 119 -5.55 -3.44 9.81
C ILE A 119 -5.99 -3.28 11.26
N GLN A 120 -7.30 -3.38 11.55
CA GLN A 120 -7.83 -3.28 12.91
C GLN A 120 -7.26 -4.37 13.81
N ASP A 121 -7.26 -5.61 13.35
CA ASP A 121 -6.76 -6.75 14.08
C ASP A 121 -5.24 -6.70 14.29
N ALA A 122 -4.47 -6.23 13.30
CA ALA A 122 -3.03 -6.02 13.43
C ALA A 122 -2.72 -5.01 14.54
N LEU A 123 -3.36 -3.85 14.51
CA LEU A 123 -3.15 -2.80 15.51
C LEU A 123 -3.63 -3.23 16.90
N ALA A 124 -4.75 -3.96 17.01
CA ALA A 124 -5.22 -4.53 18.27
C ALA A 124 -4.26 -5.58 18.84
N ALA A 125 -3.52 -6.29 17.99
CA ALA A 125 -2.47 -7.24 18.36
C ALA A 125 -1.08 -6.58 18.51
N GLU A 126 -1.01 -5.25 18.58
CA GLU A 126 0.23 -4.46 18.73
C GLU A 126 1.24 -4.71 17.59
N LYS A 127 0.76 -4.97 16.37
CA LYS A 127 1.58 -5.20 15.18
C LYS A 127 1.61 -3.94 14.31
N PRO A 128 2.80 -3.53 13.80
CA PRO A 128 2.92 -2.35 12.95
C PRO A 128 2.22 -2.56 11.59
N VAL A 129 1.65 -1.47 11.09
CA VAL A 129 1.07 -1.36 9.76
C VAL A 129 1.76 -0.21 9.04
N ALA A 130 2.42 -0.53 7.94
CA ALA A 130 3.12 0.44 7.10
C ALA A 130 2.47 0.54 5.72
N ALA A 131 2.45 1.75 5.15
CA ALA A 131 1.89 1.99 3.82
C ALA A 131 2.65 3.10 3.11
N VAL A 132 2.82 2.99 1.78
CA VAL A 132 3.58 3.96 0.98
C VAL A 132 2.75 4.49 -0.17
N CYS A 133 3.05 5.74 -0.61
CA CYS A 133 2.47 6.38 -1.80
C CYS A 133 0.94 6.56 -1.66
N HIS A 134 0.14 5.84 -2.49
CA HIS A 134 -1.32 5.85 -2.39
C HIS A 134 -1.88 4.76 -1.46
N ALA A 135 -1.05 3.84 -0.96
CA ALA A 135 -1.53 2.75 -0.11
C ALA A 135 -2.13 3.22 1.24
N PRO A 136 -1.79 4.41 1.82
CA PRO A 136 -2.52 4.94 2.98
C PRO A 136 -4.02 5.14 2.74
N ALA A 137 -4.50 5.08 1.48
CA ALA A 137 -5.92 4.98 1.17
C ALA A 137 -6.62 3.80 1.87
N ALA A 138 -5.90 2.71 2.16
CA ALA A 138 -6.42 1.57 2.92
C ALA A 138 -6.87 1.96 4.36
N LEU A 139 -6.35 3.07 4.91
CA LEU A 139 -6.74 3.57 6.22
C LEU A 139 -8.07 4.32 6.23
N LYS A 140 -8.58 4.72 5.05
CA LYS A 140 -9.75 5.62 4.90
C LYS A 140 -10.98 5.18 5.68
N ASN A 141 -11.29 3.90 5.68
CA ASN A 141 -12.50 3.38 6.33
C ASN A 141 -12.20 2.61 7.62
N VAL A 142 -10.94 2.58 8.05
CA VAL A 142 -10.55 1.94 9.31
C VAL A 142 -10.99 2.81 10.49
N LYS A 143 -11.53 2.17 11.52
CA LYS A 143 -12.03 2.85 12.73
C LYS A 143 -11.29 2.38 13.97
N ASN A 144 -11.09 3.30 14.90
CA ASN A 144 -10.74 2.99 16.28
C ASN A 144 -11.89 2.27 17.01
N ALA A 145 -11.62 1.67 18.15
CA ALA A 145 -12.62 0.99 18.97
C ALA A 145 -13.80 1.89 19.39
N ASP A 146 -13.59 3.21 19.47
CA ASP A 146 -14.62 4.21 19.78
C ASP A 146 -15.42 4.65 18.53
N GLY A 147 -15.15 4.08 17.36
CA GLY A 147 -15.80 4.39 16.10
C GLY A 147 -15.26 5.62 15.36
N THR A 148 -14.27 6.31 15.92
CA THR A 148 -13.60 7.42 15.23
C THR A 148 -12.67 6.93 14.10
N PRO A 149 -12.36 7.77 13.07
CA PRO A 149 -11.36 7.41 12.07
C PRO A 149 -10.03 7.03 12.72
N LEU A 150 -9.37 5.99 12.19
CA LEU A 150 -8.08 5.50 12.72
C LEU A 150 -7.02 6.59 12.76
N VAL A 151 -6.97 7.44 11.72
CA VAL A 151 -5.95 8.48 11.56
C VAL A 151 -6.19 9.72 12.40
N LYS A 152 -7.33 9.83 13.09
CA LYS A 152 -7.68 11.01 13.89
C LYS A 152 -6.65 11.28 14.98
N GLY A 153 -6.02 12.47 14.91
CA GLY A 153 -4.99 12.91 15.85
C GLY A 153 -3.65 12.20 15.71
N LYS A 154 -3.44 11.47 14.59
CA LYS A 154 -2.16 10.83 14.27
C LYS A 154 -1.42 11.60 13.19
N THR A 155 -0.10 11.66 13.31
CA THR A 155 0.76 12.13 12.23
C THR A 155 0.73 11.09 11.10
N VAL A 156 0.36 11.54 9.90
CA VAL A 156 0.23 10.67 8.72
C VAL A 156 0.83 11.34 7.49
N THR A 157 1.23 10.51 6.52
CA THR A 157 1.66 10.95 5.19
C THR A 157 1.05 10.06 4.11
N GLY A 158 1.25 10.42 2.88
CA GLY A 158 0.83 9.70 1.68
C GLY A 158 1.03 10.56 0.47
N PHE A 159 0.66 10.07 -0.71
CA PHE A 159 0.78 10.82 -1.94
C PHE A 159 0.03 12.15 -1.85
N SER A 160 0.73 13.25 -2.14
CA SER A 160 0.22 14.60 -1.90
C SER A 160 -0.64 15.11 -3.06
N ASN A 161 -1.45 16.14 -2.80
CA ASN A 161 -2.24 16.79 -3.85
C ASN A 161 -1.35 17.38 -4.94
N SER A 162 -0.20 17.97 -4.59
CA SER A 162 0.73 18.53 -5.59
C SER A 162 1.36 17.46 -6.48
N GLU A 163 1.66 16.29 -5.93
CA GLU A 163 2.14 15.14 -6.69
C GLU A 163 1.04 14.58 -7.60
N GLU A 164 -0.22 14.50 -7.13
CA GLU A 164 -1.36 14.06 -7.93
C GLU A 164 -1.64 15.02 -9.11
N ASP A 165 -1.54 16.33 -8.86
CA ASP A 165 -1.62 17.37 -9.91
C ASP A 165 -0.47 17.23 -10.92
N ALA A 166 0.75 16.97 -10.46
CA ALA A 166 1.92 16.82 -11.32
C ALA A 166 1.82 15.59 -12.24
N VAL A 167 1.17 14.50 -11.80
CA VAL A 167 0.91 13.34 -12.67
C VAL A 167 -0.38 13.47 -13.49
N GLY A 168 -1.17 14.55 -13.27
CA GLY A 168 -2.39 14.89 -14.02
C GLY A 168 -3.56 13.96 -13.71
N LEU A 169 -3.68 13.48 -12.48
CA LEU A 169 -4.69 12.50 -12.09
C LEU A 169 -5.67 13.00 -11.01
N SER A 170 -5.57 14.25 -10.57
CA SER A 170 -6.44 14.84 -9.54
C SER A 170 -7.93 14.71 -9.84
N ASP A 171 -8.32 14.82 -11.10
CA ASP A 171 -9.72 14.66 -11.56
C ASP A 171 -10.09 13.19 -11.87
N ILE A 172 -9.15 12.26 -11.78
CA ILE A 172 -9.33 10.85 -12.16
C ILE A 172 -9.45 9.96 -10.95
N VAL A 173 -8.65 10.22 -9.90
CA VAL A 173 -8.67 9.44 -8.67
C VAL A 173 -10.02 9.57 -7.97
N PRO A 174 -10.49 8.53 -7.25
CA PRO A 174 -11.82 8.54 -6.63
C PRO A 174 -11.94 9.54 -5.47
N PHE A 175 -10.82 9.99 -4.93
CA PHE A 175 -10.67 11.02 -3.90
C PHE A 175 -9.20 11.46 -3.86
N LEU A 176 -8.94 12.66 -3.35
CA LEU A 176 -7.58 13.11 -3.05
C LEU A 176 -7.15 12.53 -1.68
N LEU A 177 -6.05 11.79 -1.68
CA LEU A 177 -5.59 11.08 -0.47
C LEU A 177 -5.23 12.03 0.66
N GLU A 178 -4.45 13.07 0.37
CA GLU A 178 -4.06 14.11 1.34
C GLU A 178 -5.29 14.75 1.98
N ASP A 179 -6.28 15.16 1.19
CA ASP A 179 -7.50 15.78 1.69
C ASP A 179 -8.31 14.80 2.56
N THR A 180 -8.44 13.55 2.13
CA THR A 180 -9.16 12.51 2.88
C THR A 180 -8.52 12.27 4.25
N LEU A 181 -7.19 12.18 4.33
CA LEU A 181 -6.49 11.99 5.60
C LEU A 181 -6.69 13.19 6.54
N LYS A 182 -6.63 14.43 6.00
CA LYS A 182 -6.90 15.66 6.77
C LYS A 182 -8.35 15.76 7.24
N GLU A 183 -9.32 15.49 6.37
CA GLU A 183 -10.75 15.52 6.68
C GLU A 183 -11.11 14.53 7.79
N GLN A 184 -10.38 13.41 7.87
CA GLN A 184 -10.54 12.42 8.92
C GLN A 184 -9.81 12.78 10.23
N GLY A 185 -9.20 13.96 10.28
CA GLY A 185 -8.52 14.48 11.47
C GLY A 185 -7.08 13.99 11.63
N GLY A 186 -6.46 13.46 10.57
CA GLY A 186 -5.03 13.17 10.53
C GLY A 186 -4.20 14.46 10.49
N GLU A 187 -3.09 14.48 11.23
CA GLU A 187 -2.07 15.52 11.16
C GLU A 187 -1.15 15.23 9.98
N TYR A 188 -1.61 15.61 8.78
CA TYR A 188 -0.90 15.29 7.55
C TYR A 188 0.41 16.07 7.44
N SER A 189 1.49 15.38 7.13
CA SER A 189 2.84 15.89 6.98
C SER A 189 3.45 15.40 5.67
N ARG A 190 4.21 16.23 4.98
CA ARG A 190 4.94 15.88 3.76
C ARG A 190 6.26 16.63 3.63
N GLY A 191 7.17 16.08 2.83
CA GLY A 191 8.34 16.80 2.33
C GLY A 191 8.06 17.56 1.03
N ASP A 192 9.10 17.91 0.29
CA ASP A 192 8.98 18.36 -1.09
C ASP A 192 8.47 17.21 -1.96
N ASP A 193 7.84 17.56 -3.11
CA ASP A 193 7.35 16.54 -4.04
C ASP A 193 8.47 15.57 -4.45
N TRP A 194 8.16 14.29 -4.43
CA TRP A 194 9.06 13.17 -4.73
C TRP A 194 10.21 12.96 -3.74
N ALA A 195 10.29 13.75 -2.67
CA ALA A 195 11.28 13.55 -1.63
C ALA A 195 10.92 12.36 -0.73
N VAL A 196 11.93 11.71 -0.18
CA VAL A 196 11.71 10.69 0.87
C VAL A 196 11.16 11.38 2.10
N HIS A 197 9.96 10.97 2.52
CA HIS A 197 9.32 11.44 3.74
C HIS A 197 8.62 10.27 4.41
N VAL A 198 8.99 9.99 5.65
CA VAL A 198 8.44 8.90 6.45
C VAL A 198 7.97 9.47 7.77
N VAL A 199 6.79 9.08 8.20
CA VAL A 199 6.25 9.39 9.52
C VAL A 199 5.94 8.10 10.27
N GLU A 200 6.09 8.13 11.57
CA GLU A 200 5.76 7.04 12.47
C GLU A 200 4.94 7.60 13.62
N ASP A 201 3.73 7.07 13.82
CA ASP A 201 2.86 7.41 14.94
C ASP A 201 2.33 6.13 15.59
N GLY A 202 3.01 5.70 16.63
CA GLY A 202 2.76 4.44 17.30
C GLY A 202 3.03 3.24 16.39
N LEU A 203 1.98 2.56 15.94
CA LEU A 203 2.08 1.38 15.08
C LEU A 203 1.78 1.68 13.60
N LEU A 204 1.46 2.93 13.27
CA LEU A 204 1.34 3.37 11.87
C LEU A 204 2.64 3.97 11.36
N ILE A 205 3.06 3.55 10.16
CA ILE A 205 4.29 3.98 9.49
C ILE A 205 3.95 4.37 8.05
#